data_6ede7a057a86a646647c1d028b1f6c4b
#
_entry.id   6ede7a057a86a646647c1d028b1f6c4b
#
_cell.length_a   1.000
_cell.length_b   1.000
_cell.length_c   1.000
_cell.angle_alpha   90.00
_cell.angle_beta   90.00
_cell.angle_gamma   90.00
#
_symmetry.space_group_name_H-M   'P 1'
#
loop_
_entity.id
_entity.type
_entity.pdbx_description
1 polymer ?
#
loop_
_entity_poly.entity_id
_entity_poly.type
_entity_poly.pdbx_seq_one_letter_code
_entity_poly.pdbx_strand_id
1 'polypeptide(L)'
;MAEKNMVRVISQQDVKKCIQMKEAIELQRKAFQALSPSTKSVIPERILLSVPNEGITLFKPAYFEENNNNSKDNVRVLGCKIVSVRAKNSNLELPTVPGSIILFDVQTGVTKGLMDAEYLTGLRTAAGSGVFTDIFANENATNLVIFGAGLQAEEHFKAVMEVRKSIKQVTIINRTE
;
A
#
# COMPACT_ATOMS: atom_id res chain seq x y z
N MET A 1 -14.25 30.61 10.62
CA MET A 1 -13.07 30.69 9.70
C MET A 1 -11.86 29.87 10.15
N ALA A 2 -11.90 29.15 11.28
CA ALA A 2 -10.75 28.40 11.83
C ALA A 2 -10.51 26.98 11.23
N GLU A 3 -11.46 26.40 10.52
CA GLU A 3 -11.33 25.03 10.00
C GLU A 3 -10.58 24.87 8.66
N LYS A 4 -10.24 25.98 7.99
CA LYS A 4 -9.68 25.91 6.63
C LYS A 4 -8.24 25.38 6.53
N ASN A 5 -7.50 25.28 7.63
CA ASN A 5 -6.07 24.94 7.62
C ASN A 5 -5.69 23.81 8.62
N MET A 6 -6.61 22.91 8.95
CA MET A 6 -6.28 21.79 9.83
C MET A 6 -5.67 20.62 9.04
N VAL A 7 -4.52 20.13 9.51
CA VAL A 7 -3.90 18.89 9.05
C VAL A 7 -4.35 17.75 9.96
N ARG A 8 -4.93 16.70 9.40
CA ARG A 8 -5.26 15.50 10.16
C ARG A 8 -4.04 14.61 10.29
N VAL A 9 -3.72 14.20 11.51
CA VAL A 9 -2.70 13.18 11.77
C VAL A 9 -3.41 11.86 12.08
N ILE A 10 -3.08 10.82 11.32
CA ILE A 10 -3.76 9.52 11.38
C ILE A 10 -2.74 8.47 11.77
N SER A 11 -2.98 7.82 12.90
CA SER A 11 -2.10 6.76 13.42
C SER A 11 -2.24 5.46 12.63
N GLN A 12 -1.28 4.56 12.78
CA GLN A 12 -1.36 3.21 12.22
C GLN A 12 -2.63 2.47 12.70
N GLN A 13 -3.01 2.66 13.97
CA GLN A 13 -4.19 2.02 14.54
C GLN A 13 -5.49 2.52 13.86
N ASP A 14 -5.55 3.81 13.54
CA ASP A 14 -6.70 4.37 12.85
C ASP A 14 -6.76 3.92 11.39
N VAL A 15 -5.61 3.82 10.71
CA VAL A 15 -5.54 3.23 9.37
C VAL A 15 -6.06 1.80 9.36
N LYS A 16 -5.67 0.96 10.34
CA LYS A 16 -6.13 -0.43 10.46
C LYS A 16 -7.65 -0.56 10.62
N LYS A 17 -8.31 0.44 11.22
CA LYS A 17 -9.77 0.46 11.37
C LYS A 17 -10.50 0.85 10.08
N CYS A 18 -9.82 1.56 9.19
CA CYS A 18 -10.43 2.17 8.01
C CYS A 18 -10.41 1.30 6.76
N ILE A 19 -9.57 0.24 6.70
CA ILE A 19 -9.42 -0.54 5.47
C ILE A 19 -9.17 -2.01 5.78
N GLN A 20 -9.91 -2.88 5.07
CA GLN A 20 -9.77 -4.33 5.10
C GLN A 20 -9.07 -4.84 3.84
N MET A 21 -8.52 -6.07 3.86
CA MET A 21 -7.81 -6.65 2.71
C MET A 21 -8.67 -6.71 1.45
N LYS A 22 -9.94 -7.06 1.56
CA LYS A 22 -10.86 -7.11 0.43
C LYS A 22 -10.97 -5.75 -0.28
N GLU A 23 -11.18 -4.69 0.47
CA GLU A 23 -11.24 -3.32 -0.07
C GLU A 23 -9.91 -2.88 -0.64
N ALA A 24 -8.80 -3.26 0.02
CA ALA A 24 -7.45 -2.97 -0.47
C ALA A 24 -7.17 -3.63 -1.83
N ILE A 25 -7.65 -4.86 -2.07
CA ILE A 25 -7.53 -5.55 -3.36
C ILE A 25 -8.31 -4.79 -4.45
N GLU A 26 -9.54 -4.36 -4.17
CA GLU A 26 -10.34 -3.58 -5.13
C GLU A 26 -9.69 -2.22 -5.44
N LEU A 27 -9.21 -1.51 -4.43
CA LEU A 27 -8.49 -0.25 -4.62
C LEU A 27 -7.19 -0.44 -5.40
N GLN A 28 -6.48 -1.55 -5.15
CA GLN A 28 -5.26 -1.86 -5.89
C GLN A 28 -5.54 -2.19 -7.35
N ARG A 29 -6.66 -2.86 -7.64
CA ARG A 29 -7.13 -3.10 -9.02
C ARG A 29 -7.38 -1.78 -9.76
N LYS A 30 -8.07 -0.84 -9.14
CA LYS A 30 -8.28 0.52 -9.67
C LYS A 30 -6.96 1.26 -9.88
N ALA A 31 -6.02 1.14 -8.93
CA ALA A 31 -4.70 1.74 -9.05
C ALA A 31 -3.90 1.18 -10.25
N PHE A 32 -3.98 -0.12 -10.53
CA PHE A 32 -3.38 -0.70 -11.73
C PHE A 32 -4.05 -0.23 -13.02
N GLN A 33 -5.37 -0.10 -13.03
CA GLN A 33 -6.09 0.46 -14.17
C GLN A 33 -5.70 1.92 -14.43
N ALA A 34 -5.41 2.68 -13.37
CA ALA A 34 -4.98 4.06 -13.46
C ALA A 34 -3.55 4.25 -14.05
N LEU A 35 -2.78 3.16 -14.22
CA LEU A 35 -1.51 3.18 -14.94
C LEU A 35 -1.71 3.21 -16.48
N SER A 36 -2.92 3.00 -16.96
CA SER A 36 -3.21 3.07 -18.40
C SER A 36 -2.98 4.49 -18.93
N PRO A 37 -2.36 4.64 -20.12
CA PRO A 37 -2.18 5.93 -20.77
C PRO A 37 -3.47 6.73 -21.01
N SER A 38 -4.63 6.06 -20.97
CA SER A 38 -5.95 6.69 -21.13
C SER A 38 -6.46 7.41 -19.89
N THR A 39 -5.79 7.29 -18.77
CA THR A 39 -6.17 7.96 -17.52
C THR A 39 -5.44 9.28 -17.34
N LYS A 40 -5.99 10.16 -16.48
CA LYS A 40 -5.34 11.42 -16.09
C LYS A 40 -4.44 11.26 -14.86
N SER A 41 -4.29 10.06 -14.34
CA SER A 41 -3.42 9.79 -13.20
C SER A 41 -1.95 9.98 -13.59
N VAL A 42 -1.16 10.55 -12.67
CA VAL A 42 0.27 10.80 -12.87
C VAL A 42 1.04 10.09 -11.77
N ILE A 43 1.84 9.11 -12.15
CA ILE A 43 2.64 8.29 -11.22
C ILE A 43 4.09 8.33 -11.70
N PRO A 44 4.86 9.36 -11.30
CA PRO A 44 6.26 9.47 -11.70
C PRO A 44 7.11 8.36 -11.07
N GLU A 45 8.29 8.18 -11.63
CA GLU A 45 9.27 7.30 -11.02
C GLU A 45 9.59 7.74 -9.59
N ARG A 46 9.82 6.74 -8.73
CA ARG A 46 10.20 7.01 -7.34
C ARG A 46 11.60 7.64 -7.28
N ILE A 47 11.75 8.62 -6.42
CA ILE A 47 13.07 9.18 -6.10
C ILE A 47 13.69 8.31 -5.01
N LEU A 48 14.89 7.83 -5.24
CA LEU A 48 15.68 7.07 -4.27
C LEU A 48 16.80 7.97 -3.73
N LEU A 49 16.80 8.15 -2.41
CA LEU A 49 17.86 8.85 -1.70
C LEU A 49 18.66 7.84 -0.87
N SER A 50 19.92 7.64 -1.24
CA SER A 50 20.84 6.82 -0.44
C SER A 50 21.40 7.63 0.72
N VAL A 51 21.30 7.07 1.93
CA VAL A 51 21.92 7.63 3.15
C VAL A 51 23.12 6.76 3.47
N PRO A 52 24.36 7.25 3.34
CA PRO A 52 25.56 6.47 3.51
C PRO A 52 25.56 5.73 4.85
N ASN A 53 25.84 4.40 4.84
CA ASN A 53 25.89 3.49 5.98
C ASN A 53 24.56 3.27 6.73
N GLU A 54 23.48 3.97 6.35
CA GLU A 54 22.20 3.88 7.05
C GLU A 54 21.09 3.22 6.22
N GLY A 55 21.17 3.26 4.89
CA GLY A 55 20.19 2.66 4.00
C GLY A 55 19.61 3.64 2.98
N ILE A 56 18.35 3.44 2.59
CA ILE A 56 17.70 4.24 1.56
C ILE A 56 16.40 4.85 2.05
N THR A 57 16.03 5.99 1.46
CA THR A 57 14.70 6.60 1.61
C THR A 57 14.09 6.77 0.22
N LEU A 58 12.85 6.39 0.07
CA LEU A 58 12.10 6.40 -1.19
C LEU A 58 10.97 7.41 -1.09
N PHE A 59 10.91 8.33 -2.05
CA PHE A 59 9.81 9.27 -2.22
C PHE A 59 8.96 8.80 -3.40
N LYS A 60 7.66 8.63 -3.16
CA LYS A 60 6.71 8.09 -4.14
C LYS A 60 5.52 9.03 -4.27
N PRO A 61 5.68 10.14 -5.02
CA PRO A 61 4.57 11.03 -5.32
C PRO A 61 3.59 10.38 -6.28
N ALA A 62 2.31 10.75 -6.19
CA ALA A 62 1.30 10.33 -7.15
C ALA A 62 0.13 11.30 -7.15
N TYR A 63 -0.43 11.50 -8.33
CA TYR A 63 -1.77 12.02 -8.54
C TYR A 63 -2.63 10.92 -9.11
N PHE A 64 -3.76 10.66 -8.47
CA PHE A 64 -4.76 9.69 -8.92
C PHE A 64 -6.05 10.40 -9.26
N GLU A 65 -6.64 10.05 -10.41
CA GLU A 65 -7.98 10.49 -10.80
C GLU A 65 -8.78 9.29 -11.31
N GLU A 66 -9.89 9.02 -10.67
CA GLU A 66 -10.87 8.04 -11.12
C GLU A 66 -11.94 8.73 -11.95
N ASN A 67 -12.01 8.41 -13.24
CA ASN A 67 -13.09 8.85 -14.10
C ASN A 67 -14.35 7.99 -13.82
N ASN A 68 -15.23 8.48 -12.98
CA ASN A 68 -16.48 7.80 -12.70
C ASN A 68 -17.55 8.39 -13.63
N ASN A 69 -17.77 7.75 -14.79
CA ASN A 69 -18.76 8.22 -15.79
C ASN A 69 -20.20 8.31 -15.22
N ASN A 70 -20.43 7.73 -14.04
CA ASN A 70 -21.75 7.63 -13.40
C ASN A 70 -21.90 8.52 -12.13
N SER A 71 -20.86 9.22 -11.69
CA SER A 71 -20.94 10.13 -10.54
C SER A 71 -20.49 11.54 -10.91
N LYS A 72 -21.15 12.55 -10.31
CA LYS A 72 -20.76 13.96 -10.48
C LYS A 72 -19.44 14.30 -9.76
N ASP A 73 -18.96 13.40 -8.91
CA ASP A 73 -17.76 13.61 -8.10
C ASP A 73 -16.67 12.62 -8.52
N ASN A 74 -15.71 13.09 -9.32
CA ASN A 74 -14.51 12.35 -9.62
C ASN A 74 -13.63 12.27 -8.36
N VAL A 75 -13.23 11.07 -7.97
CA VAL A 75 -12.26 10.90 -6.89
C VAL A 75 -10.89 11.36 -7.39
N ARG A 76 -10.35 12.40 -6.75
CA ARG A 76 -9.00 12.91 -7.05
C ARG A 76 -8.16 12.91 -5.78
N VAL A 77 -6.96 12.37 -5.87
CA VAL A 77 -6.03 12.28 -4.73
C VAL A 77 -4.64 12.72 -5.17
N LEU A 78 -4.05 13.63 -4.41
CA LEU A 78 -2.66 14.04 -4.57
C LEU A 78 -1.92 13.74 -3.28
N GLY A 79 -0.80 13.03 -3.37
CA GLY A 79 -0.02 12.69 -2.20
C GLY A 79 1.36 12.17 -2.50
N CYS A 80 2.12 11.98 -1.43
CA CYS A 80 3.45 11.38 -1.50
C CYS A 80 3.63 10.40 -0.34
N LYS A 81 4.01 9.17 -0.67
CA LYS A 81 4.50 8.21 0.33
C LYS A 81 6.02 8.32 0.45
N ILE A 82 6.48 8.47 1.68
CA ILE A 82 7.90 8.50 2.04
C ILE A 82 8.16 7.28 2.90
N VAL A 83 9.06 6.39 2.47
CA VAL A 83 9.44 5.19 3.23
C VAL A 83 10.95 5.06 3.27
N SER A 84 11.46 4.65 4.41
CA SER A 84 12.88 4.37 4.59
C SER A 84 13.11 2.87 4.77
N VAL A 85 14.21 2.36 4.25
CA VAL A 85 14.68 0.99 4.53
C VAL A 85 15.89 1.10 5.43
N ARG A 86 15.78 0.59 6.64
CA ARG A 86 16.78 0.66 7.72
C ARG A 86 16.96 -0.72 8.34
N ALA A 87 17.87 -1.52 7.80
CA ALA A 87 18.08 -2.90 8.26
C ALA A 87 18.49 -2.97 9.74
N LYS A 88 19.25 -1.98 10.22
CA LYS A 88 19.71 -1.91 11.63
C LYS A 88 18.58 -1.64 12.63
N ASN A 89 17.41 -1.18 12.18
CA ASN A 89 16.28 -0.91 13.07
C ASN A 89 15.81 -2.16 13.82
N SER A 90 16.01 -3.35 13.26
CA SER A 90 15.69 -4.61 13.94
C SER A 90 16.44 -4.75 15.28
N ASN A 91 17.65 -4.21 15.38
CA ASN A 91 18.45 -4.24 16.62
C ASN A 91 17.96 -3.21 17.65
N LEU A 92 17.09 -2.29 17.26
CA LEU A 92 16.52 -1.23 18.07
C LEU A 92 15.03 -1.44 18.35
N GLU A 93 14.50 -2.61 18.02
CA GLU A 93 13.05 -2.92 18.11
C GLU A 93 12.17 -1.93 17.33
N LEU A 94 12.71 -1.33 16.27
CA LEU A 94 12.02 -0.40 15.40
C LEU A 94 11.67 -1.06 14.06
N PRO A 95 10.62 -0.58 13.37
CA PRO A 95 10.28 -1.05 12.03
C PRO A 95 11.46 -0.91 11.07
N THR A 96 11.75 -1.96 10.31
CA THR A 96 12.81 -1.92 9.28
C THR A 96 12.42 -1.09 8.06
N VAL A 97 11.11 -0.84 7.88
CA VAL A 97 10.56 -0.03 6.78
C VAL A 97 9.55 1.01 7.31
N PRO A 98 9.99 1.95 8.17
CA PRO A 98 9.13 3.02 8.63
C PRO A 98 8.75 3.94 7.48
N GLY A 99 7.57 4.55 7.56
CA GLY A 99 7.13 5.47 6.51
C GLY A 99 5.92 6.30 6.89
N SER A 100 5.70 7.34 6.10
CA SER A 100 4.56 8.23 6.22
C SER A 100 3.98 8.55 4.84
N ILE A 101 2.69 8.89 4.82
CA ILE A 101 2.01 9.42 3.64
C ILE A 101 1.53 10.83 3.96
N ILE A 102 1.84 11.77 3.08
CA ILE A 102 1.30 13.12 3.12
C ILE A 102 0.28 13.29 1.99
N LEU A 103 -0.88 13.85 2.31
CA LEU A 103 -1.97 14.13 1.37
C LEU A 103 -2.18 15.64 1.25
N PHE A 104 -2.46 16.08 0.02
CA PHE A 104 -2.69 17.47 -0.31
C PHE A 104 -4.09 17.65 -0.91
N ASP A 105 -4.63 18.82 -0.71
CA ASP A 105 -5.78 19.27 -1.48
C ASP A 105 -5.37 19.48 -2.94
N VAL A 106 -6.09 18.87 -3.86
CA VAL A 106 -5.72 18.84 -5.29
C VAL A 106 -5.80 20.23 -5.94
N GLN A 107 -6.68 21.10 -5.45
CA GLN A 107 -6.88 22.42 -6.06
C GLN A 107 -5.92 23.48 -5.48
N THR A 108 -5.73 23.44 -4.16
CA THR A 108 -5.00 24.50 -3.45
C THR A 108 -3.58 24.13 -3.08
N GLY A 109 -3.22 22.83 -3.14
CA GLY A 109 -1.93 22.32 -2.67
C GLY A 109 -1.77 22.32 -1.16
N VAL A 110 -2.79 22.70 -0.39
CA VAL A 110 -2.73 22.74 1.08
C VAL A 110 -2.67 21.32 1.62
N THR A 111 -1.80 21.08 2.61
CA THR A 111 -1.70 19.78 3.29
C THR A 111 -2.99 19.48 4.02
N LYS A 112 -3.58 18.30 3.75
CA LYS A 112 -4.83 17.83 4.36
C LYS A 112 -4.58 16.77 5.44
N GLY A 113 -3.55 15.96 5.29
CA GLY A 113 -3.30 14.87 6.22
C GLY A 113 -1.90 14.33 6.18
N LEU A 114 -1.49 13.79 7.31
CA LEU A 114 -0.28 13.00 7.49
C LEU A 114 -0.69 11.69 8.15
N MET A 115 -0.28 10.56 7.58
CA MET A 115 -0.61 9.25 8.14
C MET A 115 0.60 8.33 8.21
N ASP A 116 0.57 7.40 9.15
CA ASP A 116 1.49 6.28 9.18
C ASP A 116 1.33 5.41 7.92
N ALA A 117 2.46 4.95 7.37
CA ALA A 117 2.47 4.16 6.15
C ALA A 117 2.97 2.72 6.34
N GLU A 118 3.36 2.30 7.52
CA GLU A 118 3.95 0.98 7.75
C GLU A 118 2.95 -0.13 7.41
N TYR A 119 1.82 -0.16 8.11
CA TYR A 119 0.77 -1.14 7.85
C TYR A 119 0.25 -1.05 6.41
N LEU A 120 -0.01 0.16 5.92
CA LEU A 120 -0.53 0.38 4.58
C LEU A 120 0.47 -0.07 3.50
N THR A 121 1.77 -0.02 3.77
CA THR A 121 2.81 -0.52 2.86
C THR A 121 2.74 -2.04 2.74
N GLY A 122 2.53 -2.76 3.83
CA GLY A 122 2.29 -4.21 3.83
C GLY A 122 1.01 -4.56 3.09
N LEU A 123 -0.10 -4.01 3.55
CA LEU A 123 -1.44 -4.26 3.04
C LEU A 123 -1.55 -4.03 1.52
N ARG A 124 -1.15 -2.84 1.02
CA ARG A 124 -1.25 -2.53 -0.42
C ARG A 124 -0.32 -3.40 -1.28
N THR A 125 0.82 -3.87 -0.73
CA THR A 125 1.75 -4.73 -1.47
C THR A 125 1.13 -6.12 -1.63
N ALA A 126 0.60 -6.66 -0.56
CA ALA A 126 -0.15 -7.92 -0.55
C ALA A 126 -1.42 -7.85 -1.41
N ALA A 127 -2.15 -6.74 -1.34
CA ALA A 127 -3.32 -6.52 -2.19
C ALA A 127 -2.99 -6.59 -3.69
N GLY A 128 -1.81 -6.08 -4.11
CA GLY A 128 -1.31 -6.27 -5.46
C GLY A 128 -1.15 -7.74 -5.84
N SER A 129 -0.54 -8.53 -4.97
CA SER A 129 -0.45 -9.99 -5.17
C SER A 129 -1.82 -10.66 -5.19
N GLY A 130 -2.77 -10.18 -4.39
CA GLY A 130 -4.16 -10.62 -4.43
C GLY A 130 -4.79 -10.41 -5.81
N VAL A 131 -4.63 -9.22 -6.40
CA VAL A 131 -5.12 -8.92 -7.76
C VAL A 131 -4.50 -9.86 -8.79
N PHE A 132 -3.17 -10.08 -8.76
CA PHE A 132 -2.51 -10.99 -9.69
C PHE A 132 -2.93 -12.46 -9.49
N THR A 133 -3.05 -12.90 -8.25
CA THR A 133 -3.55 -14.24 -7.94
C THR A 133 -4.96 -14.43 -8.47
N ASP A 134 -5.82 -13.43 -8.31
CA ASP A 134 -7.19 -13.49 -8.78
C ASP A 134 -7.30 -13.64 -10.30
N ILE A 135 -6.43 -12.99 -11.05
CA ILE A 135 -6.45 -12.99 -12.51
C ILE A 135 -5.74 -14.23 -13.09
N PHE A 136 -4.61 -14.63 -12.52
CA PHE A 136 -3.70 -15.57 -13.17
C PHE A 136 -3.57 -16.94 -12.51
N ALA A 137 -3.90 -17.08 -11.21
CA ALA A 137 -3.82 -18.37 -10.55
C ALA A 137 -5.04 -19.25 -10.89
N ASN A 138 -4.82 -20.57 -10.92
CA ASN A 138 -5.91 -21.52 -11.11
C ASN A 138 -6.96 -21.34 -10.00
N GLU A 139 -8.22 -21.24 -10.40
CA GLU A 139 -9.36 -21.05 -9.49
C GLU A 139 -9.51 -22.20 -8.49
N ASN A 140 -9.11 -23.41 -8.89
CA ASN A 140 -9.16 -24.62 -8.08
C ASN A 140 -7.85 -24.94 -7.34
N ALA A 141 -6.92 -23.98 -7.27
CA ALA A 141 -5.66 -24.17 -6.54
C ALA A 141 -5.96 -24.50 -5.07
N THR A 142 -5.36 -25.59 -4.56
CA THR A 142 -5.57 -26.09 -3.19
C THR A 142 -4.39 -25.86 -2.27
N ASN A 143 -3.22 -25.55 -2.82
CA ASN A 143 -1.97 -25.43 -2.08
C ASN A 143 -1.39 -24.03 -2.26
N LEU A 144 -0.91 -23.44 -1.16
CA LEU A 144 -0.18 -22.19 -1.13
C LEU A 144 1.18 -22.43 -0.48
N VAL A 145 2.24 -21.98 -1.14
CA VAL A 145 3.60 -22.02 -0.58
C VAL A 145 4.09 -20.58 -0.41
N ILE A 146 4.59 -20.27 0.78
CA ILE A 146 5.10 -18.94 1.13
C ILE A 146 6.56 -19.08 1.57
N PHE A 147 7.44 -18.28 0.97
CA PHE A 147 8.84 -18.20 1.37
C PHE A 147 9.05 -16.98 2.27
N GLY A 148 9.45 -17.23 3.52
CA GLY A 148 9.57 -16.24 4.58
C GLY A 148 8.38 -16.25 5.54
N ALA A 149 8.58 -15.74 6.77
CA ALA A 149 7.57 -15.69 7.83
C ALA A 149 7.43 -14.28 8.45
N GLY A 150 7.84 -13.23 7.75
CA GLY A 150 7.72 -11.85 8.21
C GLY A 150 6.37 -11.21 7.89
N LEU A 151 6.23 -9.93 8.23
CA LEU A 151 5.01 -9.12 8.01
C LEU A 151 4.46 -9.25 6.58
N GLN A 152 5.33 -9.24 5.57
CA GLN A 152 4.90 -9.37 4.18
C GLN A 152 4.28 -10.76 3.92
N ALA A 153 4.85 -11.83 4.48
CA ALA A 153 4.30 -13.17 4.32
C ALA A 153 2.88 -13.28 4.89
N GLU A 154 2.65 -12.70 6.07
CA GLU A 154 1.33 -12.65 6.72
C GLU A 154 0.31 -11.89 5.86
N GLU A 155 0.65 -10.70 5.38
CA GLU A 155 -0.27 -9.89 4.58
C GLU A 155 -0.55 -10.54 3.20
N HIS A 156 0.46 -11.15 2.55
CA HIS A 156 0.27 -11.88 1.30
C HIS A 156 -0.58 -13.14 1.49
N PHE A 157 -0.41 -13.85 2.60
CA PHE A 157 -1.31 -14.94 2.97
C PHE A 157 -2.76 -14.49 3.03
N LYS A 158 -3.05 -13.40 3.76
CA LYS A 158 -4.40 -12.83 3.86
C LYS A 158 -4.97 -12.46 2.49
N ALA A 159 -4.15 -11.85 1.63
CA ALA A 159 -4.58 -11.45 0.29
C ALA A 159 -4.92 -12.65 -0.61
N VAL A 160 -4.08 -13.69 -0.60
CA VAL A 160 -4.34 -14.91 -1.37
C VAL A 160 -5.59 -15.63 -0.86
N MET A 161 -5.75 -15.77 0.47
CA MET A 161 -6.92 -16.39 1.08
C MET A 161 -8.21 -15.60 0.82
N GLU A 162 -8.11 -14.30 0.58
CA GLU A 162 -9.28 -13.49 0.20
C GLU A 162 -9.80 -13.86 -1.18
N VAL A 163 -8.92 -14.11 -2.14
CA VAL A 163 -9.27 -14.33 -3.56
C VAL A 163 -9.29 -15.80 -3.98
N ARG A 164 -8.73 -16.73 -3.17
CA ARG A 164 -8.66 -18.18 -3.46
C ARG A 164 -9.18 -18.98 -2.27
N LYS A 165 -10.48 -19.04 -2.16
CA LYS A 165 -11.17 -19.83 -1.09
C LYS A 165 -11.00 -21.35 -1.24
N SER A 166 -10.47 -21.79 -2.38
CA SER A 166 -10.14 -23.20 -2.68
C SER A 166 -8.88 -23.71 -1.96
N ILE A 167 -8.02 -22.81 -1.45
CA ILE A 167 -6.79 -23.18 -0.73
C ILE A 167 -7.16 -23.96 0.55
N LYS A 168 -6.55 -25.15 0.67
CA LYS A 168 -6.74 -26.07 1.81
C LYS A 168 -5.46 -26.31 2.60
N GLN A 169 -4.32 -26.14 1.96
CA GLN A 169 -3.02 -26.38 2.56
C GLN A 169 -2.11 -25.17 2.35
N VAL A 170 -1.43 -24.76 3.41
CA VAL A 170 -0.44 -23.69 3.38
C VAL A 170 0.89 -24.22 3.92
N THR A 171 1.95 -24.02 3.16
CA THR A 171 3.31 -24.37 3.55
C THR A 171 4.14 -23.09 3.66
N ILE A 172 4.72 -22.84 4.81
CA ILE A 172 5.63 -21.71 5.02
C ILE A 172 7.06 -22.24 5.13
N ILE A 173 7.95 -21.71 4.31
CA ILE A 173 9.37 -22.08 4.30
C ILE A 173 10.14 -20.86 4.81
N ASN A 174 10.83 -21.01 5.93
CA ASN A 174 11.61 -19.95 6.54
C ASN A 174 13.04 -20.44 6.86
N ARG A 175 13.99 -19.51 6.89
CA ARG A 175 15.40 -19.81 7.18
C ARG A 175 15.65 -20.15 8.65
N THR A 176 14.88 -19.53 9.52
CA THR A 176 14.95 -19.74 10.99
C THR A 176 13.63 -20.31 11.48
N GLU A 177 13.70 -21.22 12.44
CA GLU A 177 12.52 -21.75 13.15
C GLU A 177 11.86 -20.67 14.02
#